data_3450448ec7b181e882ac2feedd922c56
#
_entry.id   3450448ec7b181e882ac2feedd922c56
#
_cell.length_a   1.000
_cell.length_b   1.000
_cell.length_c   1.000
_cell.angle_alpha   90.00
_cell.angle_beta   90.00
_cell.angle_gamma   90.00
#
_symmetry.space_group_name_H-M   'P 1'
#
loop_
_entity.id
_entity.type
_entity.pdbx_description
1 polymer ?
#
loop_
_entity_poly.entity_id
_entity_poly.type
_entity_poly.pdbx_seq_one_letter_code
_entity_poly.pdbx_strand_id
1 'polypeptide(L)'
;MKIIAIQGDLLISKINKIPAGAKKREGKVLVWGEATGHAHQITAGEVFDYGTRLLFTAPVNTTIIHPDHDSIPLEKGDYEIVRQRQKSRKNMTALVVD
;
A
#
# COMPACT_ATOMS: atom_id res chain seq x y z
N MET A 1 -7.51 -12.45 3.64
CA MET A 1 -6.42 -11.52 3.69
C MET A 1 -6.37 -10.86 5.04
N LYS A 2 -5.22 -10.74 5.62
CA LYS A 2 -5.09 -10.15 6.92
C LYS A 2 -4.43 -8.80 6.84
N ILE A 3 -5.11 -7.77 7.25
CA ILE A 3 -4.57 -6.43 7.23
C ILE A 3 -3.72 -6.21 8.46
N ILE A 4 -2.47 -5.84 8.25
CA ILE A 4 -1.57 -5.63 9.36
C ILE A 4 -1.35 -4.17 9.67
N ALA A 5 -1.71 -3.27 8.79
CA ALA A 5 -1.51 -1.84 9.03
C ALA A 5 -2.38 -1.03 8.10
N ILE A 6 -2.62 0.21 8.46
CA ILE A 6 -3.42 1.13 7.67
C ILE A 6 -2.71 2.47 7.67
N GLN A 7 -2.58 3.08 6.49
CA GLN A 7 -2.04 4.42 6.41
C GLN A 7 -2.95 5.20 5.46
N GLY A 8 -3.70 6.14 6.01
CA GLY A 8 -4.70 6.86 5.22
C GLY A 8 -5.72 5.89 4.69
N ASP A 9 -5.91 5.86 3.38
CA ASP A 9 -6.85 4.96 2.77
C ASP A 9 -6.18 3.68 2.26
N LEU A 10 -4.94 3.42 2.66
CA LEU A 10 -4.25 2.21 2.24
C LEU A 10 -4.33 1.14 3.31
N LEU A 11 -4.72 -0.05 2.89
CA LEU A 11 -4.72 -1.22 3.75
C LEU A 11 -3.54 -2.07 3.34
N ILE A 12 -2.69 -2.42 4.29
CA ILE A 12 -1.47 -3.17 4.02
C ILE A 12 -1.57 -4.56 4.58
N SER A 13 -1.36 -5.57 3.74
CA SER A 13 -1.38 -6.96 4.19
C SER A 13 -0.12 -7.69 3.77
N LYS A 14 0.31 -8.63 4.57
CA LYS A 14 1.50 -9.39 4.25
C LYS A 14 1.10 -10.59 3.41
N ILE A 15 1.89 -10.89 2.39
CA ILE A 15 1.64 -12.04 1.52
C ILE A 15 2.84 -12.97 1.58
N ASN A 16 2.70 -14.19 1.05
CA ASN A 16 3.78 -15.15 1.10
C ASN A 16 4.92 -14.78 0.18
N LYS A 17 4.65 -14.38 -1.02
CA LYS A 17 5.69 -13.97 -1.93
C LYS A 17 5.11 -13.25 -3.12
N ILE A 18 5.96 -12.52 -3.83
CA ILE A 18 5.56 -11.81 -5.03
C ILE A 18 5.39 -12.84 -6.16
N PRO A 19 4.25 -12.87 -6.83
CA PRO A 19 4.04 -13.83 -7.91
C PRO A 19 5.02 -13.62 -9.06
N ALA A 20 5.35 -14.72 -9.74
CA ALA A 20 6.32 -14.64 -10.82
C ALA A 20 5.89 -13.73 -11.96
N GLY A 21 4.60 -13.57 -12.19
CA GLY A 21 4.16 -12.70 -13.28
C GLY A 21 4.07 -11.22 -12.92
N ALA A 22 4.44 -10.85 -11.72
CA ALA A 22 4.36 -9.45 -11.33
C ALA A 22 5.39 -8.63 -12.08
N LYS A 23 5.02 -7.40 -12.45
CA LYS A 23 5.93 -6.54 -13.16
C LYS A 23 6.49 -5.48 -12.27
N LYS A 24 7.80 -5.34 -12.23
CA LYS A 24 8.42 -4.36 -11.37
C LYS A 24 8.15 -2.97 -11.87
N ARG A 25 7.79 -2.08 -10.96
CA ARG A 25 7.54 -0.68 -11.27
C ARG A 25 8.78 0.11 -10.88
N GLU A 26 9.09 1.16 -11.61
CA GLU A 26 10.18 1.99 -11.24
C GLU A 26 9.84 2.82 -10.06
N GLY A 27 10.78 3.07 -9.20
CA GLY A 27 10.60 3.97 -8.05
C GLY A 27 10.00 3.28 -6.86
N LYS A 28 9.70 4.05 -5.84
CA LYS A 28 9.22 3.53 -4.59
C LYS A 28 7.87 4.07 -4.17
N VAL A 29 7.18 4.72 -5.07
CA VAL A 29 5.87 5.26 -4.76
C VAL A 29 4.84 4.17 -4.88
N LEU A 30 4.04 3.99 -3.84
CA LEU A 30 2.98 3.01 -3.83
C LEU A 30 1.71 3.61 -4.45
N VAL A 31 1.28 4.73 -3.93
CA VAL A 31 0.06 5.37 -4.38
C VAL A 31 0.22 6.87 -4.29
N TRP A 32 -0.20 7.61 -5.30
CA TRP A 32 -0.19 9.06 -5.29
C TRP A 32 -1.50 9.59 -4.74
N GLY A 33 -1.41 10.65 -3.97
CA GLY A 33 -2.60 11.35 -3.50
C GLY A 33 -3.22 12.11 -4.65
N GLU A 34 -4.52 12.22 -4.63
CA GLU A 34 -5.19 12.84 -5.75
C GLU A 34 -5.16 14.35 -5.77
N ALA A 35 -5.43 14.95 -4.69
CA ALA A 35 -5.53 16.39 -4.68
C ALA A 35 -4.24 17.10 -4.35
N THR A 36 -3.45 16.53 -3.50
CA THR A 36 -2.29 17.23 -2.99
C THR A 36 -0.99 16.81 -3.63
N GLY A 37 -1.00 15.69 -4.32
CA GLY A 37 0.25 15.17 -4.85
C GLY A 37 1.11 14.48 -3.80
N HIS A 38 0.64 14.35 -2.58
CA HIS A 38 1.40 13.64 -1.56
C HIS A 38 1.34 12.15 -1.85
N ALA A 39 2.39 11.45 -1.63
CA ALA A 39 2.48 10.05 -2.01
C ALA A 39 2.79 9.16 -0.84
N HIS A 40 2.23 7.94 -0.87
CA HIS A 40 2.65 6.89 0.04
C HIS A 40 3.83 6.19 -0.63
N GLN A 41 4.95 6.06 0.06
CA GLN A 41 6.15 5.49 -0.52
C GLN A 41 6.84 4.56 0.46
N ILE A 42 7.61 3.62 -0.05
CA ILE A 42 8.46 2.78 0.81
C ILE A 42 9.86 3.36 0.77
N THR A 43 10.59 3.20 1.86
CA THR A 43 11.96 3.74 1.93
C THR A 43 12.98 2.82 1.28
N ALA A 44 12.62 1.56 1.08
CA ALA A 44 13.51 0.59 0.45
C ALA A 44 12.67 -0.50 -0.16
N GLY A 45 13.23 -1.29 -1.06
CA GLY A 45 12.52 -2.39 -1.68
C GLY A 45 12.03 -2.04 -3.06
N GLU A 46 11.13 -2.86 -3.57
CA GLU A 46 10.65 -2.72 -4.93
C GLU A 46 9.14 -2.84 -4.99
N VAL A 47 8.53 -2.13 -5.91
CA VAL A 47 7.08 -2.10 -6.10
C VAL A 47 6.73 -2.84 -7.37
N PHE A 48 5.67 -3.63 -7.33
CA PHE A 48 5.24 -4.42 -8.45
C PHE A 48 3.77 -4.25 -8.76
N ASP A 49 3.44 -4.35 -10.05
CA ASP A 49 2.05 -4.39 -10.50
C ASP A 49 1.74 -5.81 -10.93
N TYR A 50 0.60 -6.34 -10.51
CA TYR A 50 0.22 -7.68 -10.90
C TYR A 50 -1.28 -7.63 -11.19
N GLY A 51 -1.63 -7.39 -12.44
CA GLY A 51 -3.00 -7.12 -12.82
C GLY A 51 -3.46 -5.83 -12.15
N THR A 52 -4.54 -5.92 -11.36
CA THR A 52 -5.01 -4.76 -10.64
C THR A 52 -4.46 -4.72 -9.22
N ARG A 53 -3.57 -5.65 -8.88
CA ARG A 53 -3.01 -5.69 -7.53
C ARG A 53 -1.72 -4.90 -7.46
N LEU A 54 -1.48 -4.27 -6.34
CA LEU A 54 -0.26 -3.54 -6.08
C LEU A 54 0.50 -4.24 -4.98
N LEU A 55 1.72 -4.64 -5.25
CA LEU A 55 2.53 -5.44 -4.33
C LEU A 55 3.88 -4.77 -4.13
N PHE A 56 4.55 -5.10 -3.04
CA PHE A 56 5.92 -4.62 -2.87
C PHE A 56 6.70 -5.55 -1.96
N THR A 57 8.01 -5.51 -2.10
CA THR A 57 8.90 -6.25 -1.22
C THR A 57 9.55 -5.26 -0.28
N ALA A 58 9.73 -5.65 0.96
CA ALA A 58 10.37 -4.81 1.97
C ALA A 58 11.58 -5.54 2.55
N PRO A 59 12.78 -5.02 2.34
CA PRO A 59 13.94 -5.56 3.06
C PRO A 59 13.87 -5.08 4.48
N VAL A 60 14.84 -5.47 5.31
CA VAL A 60 14.85 -5.04 6.69
C VAL A 60 14.91 -3.53 6.78
N ASN A 61 14.27 -2.98 7.80
CA ASN A 61 14.26 -1.54 8.04
C ASN A 61 13.52 -0.72 6.98
N THR A 62 12.53 -1.29 6.37
CA THR A 62 11.71 -0.55 5.43
C THR A 62 10.56 0.12 6.17
N THR A 63 10.19 1.30 5.74
CA THR A 63 9.10 2.05 6.33
C THR A 63 8.21 2.59 5.21
N ILE A 64 6.89 2.63 5.46
CA ILE A 64 6.00 3.32 4.55
C ILE A 64 5.84 4.72 5.08
N ILE A 65 6.10 5.71 4.25
CA ILE A 65 6.04 7.11 4.66
C ILE A 65 5.01 7.87 3.84
N HIS A 66 4.46 8.90 4.44
CA HIS A 66 3.51 9.80 3.78
C HIS A 66 3.58 11.13 4.52
N PRO A 67 3.55 12.25 3.83
CA PRO A 67 3.69 13.55 4.50
C PRO A 67 2.64 13.85 5.56
N ASP A 68 1.43 13.33 5.39
CA ASP A 68 0.33 13.64 6.29
C ASP A 68 -0.07 12.53 7.24
N HIS A 69 0.60 11.41 7.19
CA HIS A 69 0.24 10.26 8.04
C HIS A 69 1.48 9.72 8.75
N ASP A 70 1.26 9.05 9.85
CA ASP A 70 2.38 8.47 10.58
C ASP A 70 3.07 7.40 9.78
N SER A 71 4.36 7.33 9.91
CA SER A 71 5.16 6.32 9.22
C SER A 71 4.89 4.95 9.81
N ILE A 72 4.97 3.93 8.99
CA ILE A 72 4.73 2.56 9.42
C ILE A 72 5.98 1.73 9.16
N PRO A 73 6.68 1.31 10.20
CA PRO A 73 7.83 0.42 10.01
C PRO A 73 7.33 -0.99 9.70
N LEU A 74 8.02 -1.68 8.82
CA LEU A 74 7.61 -2.99 8.37
C LEU A 74 8.70 -4.03 8.62
N GLU A 75 8.28 -5.26 8.86
CA GLU A 75 9.22 -6.35 8.93
C GLU A 75 9.59 -6.74 7.52
N LYS A 76 10.72 -7.39 7.36
CA LYS A 76 11.12 -7.85 6.05
C LYS A 76 10.05 -8.79 5.54
N GLY A 77 9.66 -8.65 4.31
CA GLY A 77 8.67 -9.54 3.71
C GLY A 77 8.05 -8.92 2.48
N ASP A 78 7.01 -9.59 1.97
CA ASP A 78 6.30 -9.16 0.80
C ASP A 78 4.90 -8.76 1.20
N TYR A 79 4.37 -7.74 0.54
CA TYR A 79 3.13 -7.13 0.97
C TYR A 79 2.23 -6.78 -0.19
N GLU A 80 0.95 -6.64 0.10
CA GLU A 80 -0.03 -6.17 -0.86
C GLU A 80 -0.71 -4.94 -0.31
N ILE A 81 -1.00 -3.98 -1.19
CA ILE A 81 -1.68 -2.76 -0.82
C ILE A 81 -3.05 -2.77 -1.45
N VAL A 82 -4.07 -2.47 -0.67
CA VAL A 82 -5.41 -2.29 -1.17
C VAL A 82 -5.84 -0.87 -0.83
N ARG A 83 -6.30 -0.13 -1.80
CA ARG A 83 -6.76 1.22 -1.55
C ARG A 83 -8.23 1.19 -1.22
N GLN A 84 -8.57 1.70 -0.04
CA GLN A 84 -9.94 1.73 0.37
C GLN A 84 -10.60 2.95 -0.18
N ARG A 85 -11.50 2.84 -1.16
CA ARG A 85 -12.13 3.97 -1.70
C ARG A 85 -13.46 4.14 -1.17
N GLN A 86 -13.84 5.37 -1.02
CA GLN A 86 -15.07 5.65 -0.52
C GLN A 86 -15.96 5.86 -1.54
N LYS A 87 -16.10 5.31 -2.48
CA LYS A 87 -16.88 5.52 -3.50
C LYS A 87 -18.22 5.81 -3.26
N SER A 88 -18.91 5.42 -2.89
CA SER A 88 -20.24 5.73 -2.83
C SER A 88 -20.56 5.99 -1.56
N ARG A 89 -20.48 6.98 -1.21
CA ARG A 89 -20.75 7.30 -0.02
C ARG A 89 -22.06 7.03 0.35
N LYS A 90 -22.88 7.07 -0.35
CA LYS A 90 -24.10 6.86 0.04
C LYS A 90 -24.22 5.60 0.60
N ASN A 91 -23.70 4.76 0.20
CA ASN A 91 -23.89 3.56 0.77
C ASN A 91 -22.85 3.24 1.51
N MET A 92 -22.08 3.74 1.55
CA MET A 92 -21.09 3.42 2.19
C MET A 92 -21.00 3.39 3.34
N THR A 93 -21.68 3.78 3.71
CA THR A 93 -21.67 3.82 4.88
C THR A 93 -21.10 2.72 5.37
N ALA A 94 -21.38 1.98 4.99
CA ALA A 94 -20.94 0.93 5.46
C ALA A 94 -19.61 0.78 5.45
N LEU A 95 -19.23 0.89 5.06
CA LEU A 95 -18.06 0.66 5.07
C LEU A 95 -17.29 1.28 5.55
N VAL A 96 -17.45 1.76 5.82
CA VAL A 96 -16.69 2.37 6.21
C VAL A 96 -16.24 2.41 7.08
N VAL A 97 -16.18 2.42 7.34
CA VAL A 97 -15.70 2.51 8.00
C VAL A 97 -14.82 2.82 8.22
N ASP A 98 -14.82 3.23 8.13
CA ASP A 98 -13.91 3.64 8.11
C ASP A 98 -13.37 3.70 8.56
#